data_5043eb90f6ff1ce3ae1b606771c1c383
#
_entry.id   5043eb90f6ff1ce3ae1b606771c1c383
#
_cell.length_a   1.000
_cell.length_b   1.000
_cell.length_c   1.000
_cell.angle_alpha   90.00
_cell.angle_beta   90.00
_cell.angle_gamma   90.00
#
_symmetry.space_group_name_H-M   'P 1'
#
loop_
_entity.id
_entity.type
_entity.pdbx_description
1 polymer ?
#
loop_
_entity_poly.entity_id
_entity_poly.type
_entity_poly.pdbx_seq_one_letter_code
_entity_poly.pdbx_strand_id
1 'polypeptide(L)'
;MKKLAILALICTLAESCGDSDAPTLFPQEDFQTTVDGKDVSLYTLKAGDITMQVTNFGGRVVSLWTPDREGKLDDIVLGYNNIDNYVNNPGERFLGAVVGPYANRIADGTYTIGEETYNFPQNNNGQTLHGGLKGLDMVVWDVDSVTENTLVLSYLRPD
;
A
#
# COMPACT_ATOMS: atom_id res chain seq x y z
N MET A 1 35.29 -16.02 67.34
CA MET A 1 35.46 -15.59 65.93
C MET A 1 34.06 -15.56 65.33
N LYS A 2 33.50 -14.37 65.19
CA LYS A 2 32.13 -14.17 64.61
C LYS A 2 32.29 -13.94 63.10
N LYS A 3 31.73 -14.81 62.25
CA LYS A 3 31.69 -14.67 60.81
C LYS A 3 30.55 -13.70 60.44
N LEU A 4 30.91 -12.58 59.80
CA LEU A 4 29.98 -11.61 59.27
C LEU A 4 29.59 -12.07 57.84
N ALA A 5 28.31 -12.39 57.65
CA ALA A 5 27.80 -12.68 56.28
C ALA A 5 27.34 -11.38 55.65
N ILE A 6 27.99 -11.00 54.53
CA ILE A 6 27.59 -9.87 53.70
C ILE A 6 26.56 -10.39 52.70
N LEU A 7 25.32 -9.94 52.83
CA LEU A 7 24.24 -10.21 51.89
C LEU A 7 24.35 -9.17 50.76
N ALA A 8 24.85 -9.59 49.61
CA ALA A 8 24.87 -8.74 48.41
C ALA A 8 23.48 -8.76 47.78
N LEU A 9 22.76 -7.62 47.84
CA LEU A 9 21.50 -7.40 47.16
C LEU A 9 21.79 -7.10 45.71
N ILE A 10 21.64 -8.09 44.83
CA ILE A 10 21.72 -7.89 43.37
C ILE A 10 20.41 -7.26 42.93
N CYS A 11 20.41 -5.96 42.67
CA CYS A 11 19.36 -5.26 41.96
C CYS A 11 19.45 -5.65 40.49
N THR A 12 18.64 -6.61 40.04
CA THR A 12 18.43 -6.84 38.63
C THR A 12 17.59 -5.66 38.11
N LEU A 13 18.24 -4.75 37.37
CA LEU A 13 17.56 -3.80 36.55
C LEU A 13 16.84 -4.61 35.45
N ALA A 14 15.52 -4.73 35.57
CA ALA A 14 14.71 -5.14 34.44
C ALA A 14 14.84 -4.02 33.42
N GLU A 15 15.63 -4.26 32.38
CA GLU A 15 15.52 -3.46 31.15
C GLU A 15 14.10 -3.65 30.64
N SER A 16 13.27 -2.64 30.82
CA SER A 16 12.03 -2.48 30.08
C SER A 16 12.43 -2.50 28.61
N CYS A 17 12.13 -3.60 27.91
CA CYS A 17 12.07 -3.56 26.46
C CYS A 17 11.04 -2.47 26.13
N GLY A 18 11.53 -1.28 25.79
CA GLY A 18 10.72 -0.26 25.16
C GLY A 18 10.20 -0.88 23.87
N ASP A 19 8.88 -0.83 23.67
CA ASP A 19 8.30 -1.05 22.35
C ASP A 19 9.10 -0.19 21.38
N SER A 20 9.68 -0.83 20.36
CA SER A 20 10.42 -0.10 19.35
C SER A 20 9.41 0.77 18.60
N ASP A 21 9.51 2.09 18.75
CA ASP A 21 8.71 3.09 18.02
C ASP A 21 8.98 3.07 16.49
N ALA A 22 9.52 1.99 15.97
CA ALA A 22 9.85 1.84 14.56
C ALA A 22 8.68 1.15 13.82
N PRO A 23 8.33 1.62 12.60
CA PRO A 23 7.30 0.99 11.79
C PRO A 23 7.67 -0.44 11.41
N THR A 24 6.73 -1.38 11.49
CA THR A 24 6.89 -2.74 10.99
C THR A 24 6.59 -2.77 9.50
N LEU A 25 7.62 -2.68 8.68
CA LEU A 25 7.51 -2.62 7.23
C LEU A 25 7.35 -4.00 6.61
N PHE A 26 6.58 -4.08 5.52
CA PHE A 26 6.51 -5.29 4.70
C PHE A 26 7.84 -5.51 3.97
N PRO A 27 8.30 -6.79 3.86
CA PRO A 27 9.47 -7.13 3.09
C PRO A 27 9.30 -6.78 1.61
N GLN A 28 10.36 -6.26 0.99
CA GLN A 28 10.31 -5.90 -0.44
C GLN A 28 10.11 -7.13 -1.33
N GLU A 29 10.68 -8.25 -0.96
CA GLU A 29 10.58 -9.54 -1.66
C GLU A 29 9.15 -10.06 -1.77
N ASP A 30 8.27 -9.76 -0.82
CA ASP A 30 6.86 -10.17 -0.85
C ASP A 30 6.04 -9.39 -1.90
N PHE A 31 6.64 -8.36 -2.49
CA PHE A 31 6.02 -7.50 -3.51
C PHE A 31 6.76 -7.54 -4.85
N GLN A 32 7.69 -8.48 -5.04
CA GLN A 32 8.42 -8.63 -6.29
C GLN A 32 7.76 -9.69 -7.17
N THR A 33 7.34 -9.29 -8.37
CA THR A 33 6.76 -10.17 -9.39
C THR A 33 6.84 -9.47 -10.75
N THR A 34 6.37 -10.16 -11.80
CA THR A 34 6.20 -9.59 -13.14
C THR A 34 4.74 -9.71 -13.56
N VAL A 35 4.12 -8.62 -13.95
CA VAL A 35 2.73 -8.56 -14.46
C VAL A 35 2.73 -7.89 -15.81
N ASP A 36 2.12 -8.53 -16.81
CA ASP A 36 2.07 -8.05 -18.20
C ASP A 36 3.47 -7.67 -18.77
N GLY A 37 4.52 -8.40 -18.35
CA GLY A 37 5.91 -8.19 -18.79
C GLY A 37 6.62 -7.01 -18.14
N LYS A 38 6.03 -6.39 -17.12
CA LYS A 38 6.63 -5.30 -16.32
C LYS A 38 6.93 -5.76 -14.91
N ASP A 39 8.06 -5.30 -14.38
CA ASP A 39 8.47 -5.61 -13.00
C ASP A 39 7.66 -4.81 -11.99
N VAL A 40 7.14 -5.54 -10.99
CA VAL A 40 6.45 -4.99 -9.83
C VAL A 40 7.40 -4.96 -8.65
N SER A 41 7.38 -3.88 -7.89
CA SER A 41 8.21 -3.69 -6.70
C SER A 41 7.49 -2.86 -5.62
N LEU A 42 8.02 -2.92 -4.39
CA LEU A 42 7.60 -2.11 -3.25
C LEU A 42 8.65 -1.02 -2.99
N TYR A 43 8.19 0.21 -2.79
CA TYR A 43 9.01 1.39 -2.52
C TYR A 43 8.67 1.92 -1.14
N THR A 44 9.70 2.20 -0.34
CA THR A 44 9.54 2.81 0.98
C THR A 44 9.97 4.27 0.93
N LEU A 45 9.06 5.16 1.30
CA LEU A 45 9.25 6.61 1.35
C LEU A 45 9.23 7.07 2.81
N LYS A 46 10.10 8.03 3.15
CA LYS A 46 10.21 8.59 4.50
C LYS A 46 10.21 10.10 4.47
N ALA A 47 9.40 10.72 5.36
CA ALA A 47 9.36 12.16 5.54
C ALA A 47 9.09 12.48 7.02
N GLY A 48 10.15 12.85 7.76
CA GLY A 48 10.05 13.02 9.22
C GLY A 48 9.65 11.71 9.88
N ASP A 49 8.59 11.74 10.69
CA ASP A 49 8.05 10.59 11.42
C ASP A 49 7.08 9.75 10.60
N ILE A 50 6.85 10.12 9.34
CA ILE A 50 5.94 9.39 8.44
C ILE A 50 6.75 8.42 7.59
N THR A 51 6.29 7.18 7.52
CA THR A 51 6.84 6.16 6.60
C THR A 51 5.70 5.56 5.79
N MET A 52 5.86 5.52 4.46
CA MET A 52 4.86 5.01 3.53
C MET A 52 5.49 3.95 2.62
N GLN A 53 4.76 2.86 2.38
CA GLN A 53 5.14 1.88 1.38
C GLN A 53 4.13 1.91 0.21
N VAL A 54 4.67 1.95 -1.01
CA VAL A 54 3.89 2.05 -2.25
C VAL A 54 4.38 0.99 -3.22
N THR A 55 3.46 0.24 -3.84
CA THR A 55 3.78 -0.61 -4.98
C THR A 55 3.42 0.08 -6.29
N ASN A 56 4.23 -0.13 -7.33
CA ASN A 56 3.91 0.35 -8.67
C ASN A 56 2.80 -0.47 -9.36
N PHE A 57 2.32 -1.57 -8.78
CA PHE A 57 1.11 -2.25 -9.24
C PHE A 57 -0.13 -1.50 -8.75
N GLY A 58 -0.82 -0.83 -9.66
CA GLY A 58 -1.98 0.00 -9.36
C GLY A 58 -1.64 1.32 -8.65
N GLY A 59 -0.35 1.69 -8.53
CA GLY A 59 0.09 2.88 -7.82
C GLY A 59 -0.39 2.89 -6.35
N ARG A 60 -0.38 1.73 -5.68
CA ARG A 60 -1.06 1.51 -4.39
C ARG A 60 -0.22 1.94 -3.20
N VAL A 61 -0.84 2.66 -2.30
CA VAL A 61 -0.34 2.77 -0.91
C VAL A 61 -0.64 1.46 -0.20
N VAL A 62 0.41 0.77 0.24
CA VAL A 62 0.34 -0.55 0.91
C VAL A 62 0.31 -0.39 2.42
N SER A 63 1.12 0.51 2.95
CA SER A 63 1.13 0.91 4.36
C SER A 63 1.46 2.40 4.52
N LEU A 64 0.94 3.00 5.57
CA LEU A 64 1.23 4.40 5.94
C LEU A 64 1.33 4.50 7.45
N TRP A 65 2.54 4.56 7.94
CA TRP A 65 2.86 4.71 9.36
C TRP A 65 2.94 6.17 9.73
N THR A 66 2.16 6.57 10.70
CA THR A 66 2.10 7.96 11.19
C THR A 66 1.94 7.95 12.71
N PRO A 67 2.54 8.93 13.43
CA PRO A 67 2.36 9.03 14.86
C PRO A 67 0.93 9.52 15.20
N ASP A 68 0.38 8.98 16.26
CA ASP A 68 -0.80 9.51 16.91
C ASP A 68 -0.44 10.75 17.77
N ARG A 69 -1.43 11.29 18.53
CA ARG A 69 -1.22 12.44 19.41
C ARG A 69 -0.24 12.19 20.56
N GLU A 70 0.04 10.93 20.88
CA GLU A 70 0.95 10.50 21.94
C GLU A 70 2.33 10.10 21.38
N GLY A 71 2.50 10.19 20.05
CA GLY A 71 3.72 9.87 19.31
C GLY A 71 3.85 8.39 18.95
N LYS A 72 2.85 7.55 19.24
CA LYS A 72 2.87 6.15 18.88
C LYS A 72 2.60 5.97 17.40
N LEU A 73 3.47 5.20 16.72
CA LEU A 73 3.32 4.89 15.29
C LEU A 73 2.33 3.74 15.09
N ASP A 74 1.37 3.96 14.20
CA ASP A 74 0.46 2.92 13.72
C ASP A 74 0.30 3.00 12.19
N ASP A 75 0.06 1.84 11.55
CA ASP A 75 -0.32 1.80 10.14
C ASP A 75 -1.81 2.12 10.00
N ILE A 76 -2.11 3.19 9.27
CA ILE A 76 -3.49 3.68 9.10
C ILE A 76 -4.11 3.27 7.76
N VAL A 77 -3.46 2.41 6.98
CA VAL A 77 -3.95 1.94 5.67
C VAL A 77 -4.34 0.47 5.74
N LEU A 78 -5.52 0.16 5.20
CA LEU A 78 -5.93 -1.22 4.98
C LEU A 78 -5.30 -1.74 3.70
N GLY A 79 -4.60 -2.87 3.79
CA GLY A 79 -3.91 -3.49 2.66
C GLY A 79 -3.61 -4.96 2.87
N TYR A 80 -3.02 -5.57 1.86
CA TYR A 80 -2.50 -6.93 1.93
C TYR A 80 -0.98 -6.91 2.14
N ASN A 81 -0.45 -7.96 2.74
CA ASN A 81 0.95 -8.09 3.09
C ASN A 81 1.84 -8.68 1.98
N ASN A 82 1.28 -8.96 0.81
CA ASN A 82 2.01 -9.46 -0.35
C ASN A 82 1.33 -9.10 -1.66
N ILE A 83 2.07 -9.17 -2.76
CA ILE A 83 1.60 -8.78 -4.09
C ILE A 83 0.56 -9.74 -4.68
N ASP A 84 0.63 -11.03 -4.38
CA ASP A 84 -0.29 -12.04 -4.94
C ASP A 84 -1.74 -11.75 -4.55
N ASN A 85 -1.95 -11.26 -3.34
CA ASN A 85 -3.27 -10.87 -2.86
C ASN A 85 -3.86 -9.66 -3.59
N TYR A 86 -3.03 -8.79 -4.16
CA TYR A 86 -3.48 -7.69 -5.01
C TYR A 86 -3.71 -8.12 -6.45
N VAL A 87 -2.81 -8.91 -7.03
CA VAL A 87 -2.88 -9.38 -8.43
C VAL A 87 -4.04 -10.36 -8.61
N ASN A 88 -4.19 -11.33 -7.71
CA ASN A 88 -5.21 -12.37 -7.77
C ASN A 88 -6.54 -11.95 -7.15
N ASN A 89 -6.59 -10.78 -6.51
CA ASN A 89 -7.78 -10.12 -5.99
C ASN A 89 -8.75 -11.04 -5.19
N PRO A 90 -8.31 -11.67 -4.09
CA PRO A 90 -9.13 -12.61 -3.32
C PRO A 90 -10.24 -11.94 -2.50
N GLY A 91 -10.20 -10.61 -2.36
CA GLY A 91 -11.13 -9.82 -1.53
C GLY A 91 -11.39 -8.43 -2.11
N GLU A 92 -11.00 -7.38 -1.39
CA GLU A 92 -11.24 -6.00 -1.80
C GLU A 92 -10.18 -5.51 -2.80
N ARG A 93 -10.60 -5.28 -4.04
CA ARG A 93 -9.74 -4.95 -5.18
C ARG A 93 -9.06 -3.58 -5.06
N PHE A 94 -9.73 -2.60 -4.46
CA PHE A 94 -9.34 -1.19 -4.61
C PHE A 94 -8.55 -0.62 -3.43
N LEU A 95 -8.17 -1.45 -2.45
CA LEU A 95 -7.39 -1.00 -1.30
C LEU A 95 -6.12 -0.26 -1.74
N GLY A 96 -5.97 0.98 -1.30
CA GLY A 96 -4.83 1.85 -1.55
C GLY A 96 -4.56 2.27 -3.01
N ALA A 97 -5.36 1.80 -3.97
CA ALA A 97 -5.09 1.93 -5.40
C ALA A 97 -5.39 3.33 -5.97
N VAL A 98 -4.70 3.68 -7.06
CA VAL A 98 -5.11 4.77 -7.94
C VAL A 98 -6.35 4.34 -8.72
N VAL A 99 -7.44 5.08 -8.52
CA VAL A 99 -8.75 4.79 -9.10
C VAL A 99 -8.95 5.57 -10.39
N GLY A 100 -9.28 4.87 -11.46
CA GLY A 100 -9.51 5.52 -12.76
C GLY A 100 -9.53 4.54 -13.94
N PRO A 101 -9.67 5.12 -15.18
CA PRO A 101 -9.71 6.54 -15.55
C PRO A 101 -10.97 7.29 -15.11
N TYR A 102 -12.08 6.60 -14.86
CA TYR A 102 -13.30 7.18 -14.30
C TYR A 102 -13.53 6.62 -12.88
N ALA A 103 -13.61 7.50 -11.90
CA ALA A 103 -13.85 7.11 -10.51
C ALA A 103 -15.35 6.87 -10.25
N ASN A 104 -15.64 5.87 -9.40
CA ASN A 104 -16.99 5.41 -9.07
C ASN A 104 -17.70 4.77 -10.28
N ARG A 105 -19.04 4.85 -10.36
CA ARG A 105 -19.85 4.05 -11.27
C ARG A 105 -20.32 4.83 -12.49
N ILE A 106 -20.26 4.13 -13.65
CA ILE A 106 -21.03 4.49 -14.85
C ILE A 106 -22.26 3.56 -14.87
N ALA A 107 -23.44 4.14 -14.76
CA ALA A 107 -24.71 3.41 -14.75
C ALA A 107 -24.86 2.56 -16.01
N ASP A 108 -25.25 1.29 -15.84
CA ASP A 108 -25.43 0.31 -16.90
C ASP A 108 -24.18 0.14 -17.83
N GLY A 109 -23.03 0.67 -17.40
CA GLY A 109 -21.79 0.65 -18.19
C GLY A 109 -21.87 1.47 -19.47
N THR A 110 -22.73 2.49 -19.54
CA THR A 110 -22.91 3.27 -20.77
C THR A 110 -23.12 4.75 -20.49
N TYR A 111 -22.64 5.60 -21.40
CA TYR A 111 -23.03 7.01 -21.46
C TYR A 111 -22.99 7.52 -22.89
N THR A 112 -23.66 8.65 -23.13
CA THR A 112 -23.75 9.28 -24.46
C THR A 112 -23.13 10.67 -24.40
N ILE A 113 -22.31 11.01 -25.40
CA ILE A 113 -21.77 12.34 -25.64
C ILE A 113 -22.22 12.79 -27.04
N GLY A 114 -23.01 13.83 -27.11
CA GLY A 114 -23.64 14.24 -28.39
C GLY A 114 -24.56 13.13 -28.92
N GLU A 115 -24.23 12.60 -30.09
CA GLU A 115 -24.98 11.50 -30.77
C GLU A 115 -24.28 10.13 -30.56
N GLU A 116 -23.11 10.09 -29.95
CA GLU A 116 -22.31 8.87 -29.79
C GLU A 116 -22.53 8.23 -28.42
N THR A 117 -22.82 6.92 -28.42
CA THR A 117 -22.96 6.11 -27.21
C THR A 117 -21.74 5.23 -27.01
N TYR A 118 -21.18 5.32 -25.82
CA TYR A 118 -20.01 4.56 -25.37
C TYR A 118 -20.44 3.48 -24.41
N ASN A 119 -19.97 2.25 -24.64
CA ASN A 119 -20.26 1.09 -23.81
C ASN A 119 -18.98 0.56 -23.17
N PHE A 120 -19.06 0.23 -21.87
CA PHE A 120 -17.96 -0.26 -21.05
C PHE A 120 -18.27 -1.60 -20.45
N PRO A 121 -17.28 -2.47 -20.23
CA PRO A 121 -17.48 -3.71 -19.51
C PRO A 121 -18.01 -3.45 -18.09
N GLN A 122 -19.07 -4.17 -17.72
CA GLN A 122 -19.65 -4.11 -16.38
C GLN A 122 -18.87 -5.04 -15.44
N ASN A 123 -18.36 -4.50 -14.34
CA ASN A 123 -17.59 -5.24 -13.34
C ASN A 123 -18.16 -5.18 -11.93
N ASN A 124 -19.30 -4.51 -11.74
CA ASN A 124 -19.93 -4.39 -10.44
C ASN A 124 -21.47 -4.25 -10.57
N ASN A 125 -22.20 -5.34 -10.36
CA ASN A 125 -23.67 -5.37 -10.32
C ASN A 125 -24.34 -4.62 -11.50
N GLY A 126 -23.92 -4.89 -12.73
CA GLY A 126 -24.44 -4.23 -13.90
C GLY A 126 -23.90 -2.82 -14.18
N GLN A 127 -22.96 -2.35 -13.41
CA GLN A 127 -22.32 -1.04 -13.55
C GLN A 127 -20.86 -1.19 -13.95
N THR A 128 -20.28 -0.17 -14.58
CA THR A 128 -18.82 -0.05 -14.68
C THR A 128 -18.30 0.71 -13.47
N LEU A 129 -17.43 0.08 -12.67
CA LEU A 129 -16.88 0.66 -11.45
C LEU A 129 -15.38 0.89 -11.61
N HIS A 130 -14.90 2.08 -11.26
CA HIS A 130 -13.50 2.44 -11.10
C HIS A 130 -12.61 2.09 -12.31
N GLY A 131 -13.08 2.36 -13.53
CA GLY A 131 -12.34 2.06 -14.76
C GLY A 131 -12.59 0.68 -15.35
N GLY A 132 -13.52 -0.11 -14.78
CA GLY A 132 -13.95 -1.39 -15.32
C GLY A 132 -13.00 -2.55 -15.01
N LEU A 133 -12.93 -3.52 -15.91
CA LEU A 133 -12.15 -4.75 -15.71
C LEU A 133 -10.64 -4.49 -15.64
N LYS A 134 -10.15 -3.54 -16.45
CA LYS A 134 -8.73 -3.12 -16.49
C LYS A 134 -8.62 -1.62 -16.15
N GLY A 135 -8.94 -1.28 -14.90
CA GLY A 135 -8.73 0.07 -14.36
C GLY A 135 -7.27 0.36 -14.04
N LEU A 136 -6.97 1.59 -13.62
CA LEU A 136 -5.62 2.02 -13.25
C LEU A 136 -5.06 1.28 -12.03
N ASP A 137 -5.92 0.62 -11.27
CA ASP A 137 -5.61 -0.26 -10.14
C ASP A 137 -5.01 -1.62 -10.55
N MET A 138 -5.18 -2.04 -11.81
CA MET A 138 -4.77 -3.36 -12.32
C MET A 138 -3.63 -3.27 -13.34
N VAL A 139 -2.91 -2.15 -13.40
CA VAL A 139 -1.78 -1.95 -14.31
C VAL A 139 -0.49 -1.71 -13.54
N VAL A 140 0.64 -2.09 -14.13
CA VAL A 140 1.96 -1.74 -13.60
C VAL A 140 2.35 -0.37 -14.14
N TRP A 141 2.55 0.57 -13.23
CA TRP A 141 3.02 1.92 -13.55
C TRP A 141 4.52 1.91 -13.77
N ASP A 142 4.99 2.70 -14.70
CA ASP A 142 6.42 2.94 -14.91
C ASP A 142 6.96 3.85 -13.81
N VAL A 143 8.15 3.54 -13.31
CA VAL A 143 8.81 4.34 -12.26
C VAL A 143 9.74 5.33 -12.93
N ASP A 144 9.36 6.59 -12.96
CA ASP A 144 10.15 7.65 -13.56
C ASP A 144 11.29 8.11 -12.65
N SER A 145 11.01 8.19 -11.34
CA SER A 145 12.03 8.49 -10.34
C SER A 145 11.61 8.06 -8.93
N VAL A 146 12.61 7.78 -8.10
CA VAL A 146 12.45 7.50 -6.67
C VAL A 146 13.55 8.21 -5.89
N THR A 147 13.16 8.87 -4.80
CA THR A 147 14.05 9.45 -3.79
C THR A 147 13.64 8.96 -2.41
N GLU A 148 14.27 9.46 -1.36
CA GLU A 148 13.92 9.09 0.02
C GLU A 148 12.44 9.37 0.35
N ASN A 149 11.86 10.44 -0.20
CA ASN A 149 10.52 10.92 0.16
C ASN A 149 9.58 11.12 -1.04
N THR A 150 10.01 10.73 -2.23
CA THR A 150 9.23 10.97 -3.45
C THR A 150 9.32 9.77 -4.37
N LEU A 151 8.17 9.33 -4.88
CA LEU A 151 8.04 8.35 -5.96
C LEU A 151 7.20 8.98 -7.07
N VAL A 152 7.76 9.02 -8.29
CA VAL A 152 7.05 9.49 -9.48
C VAL A 152 6.73 8.30 -10.36
N LEU A 153 5.45 8.10 -10.61
CA LEU A 153 4.92 7.03 -11.43
C LEU A 153 4.20 7.61 -12.65
N SER A 154 4.39 6.98 -13.80
CA SER A 154 3.65 7.31 -15.01
C SER A 154 3.01 6.06 -15.64
N TYR A 155 1.92 6.26 -16.37
CA TYR A 155 1.26 5.21 -17.13
C TYR A 155 0.70 5.78 -18.41
N LEU A 156 1.17 5.29 -19.56
CA LEU A 156 0.60 5.59 -20.86
C LEU A 156 -0.51 4.59 -21.14
N ARG A 157 -1.76 5.05 -21.11
CA ARG A 157 -2.90 4.23 -21.48
C ARG A 157 -3.02 4.19 -23.00
N PRO A 158 -3.03 2.99 -23.63
CA PRO A 158 -3.38 2.89 -25.04
C PRO A 158 -4.84 3.27 -25.24
N ASP A 159 -5.14 3.86 -26.41
CA ASP A 159 -6.48 4.24 -26.84
C ASP A 159 -7.38 3.00 -27.08
#